data_2c3dab04f463ed98f01a79a7269a66dc
#
_entry.id   2c3dab04f463ed98f01a79a7269a66dc
#
_cell.length_a   1.000
_cell.length_b   1.000
_cell.length_c   1.000
_cell.angle_alpha   90.00
_cell.angle_beta   90.00
_cell.angle_gamma   90.00
#
_symmetry.space_group_name_H-M   'P 1'
#
loop_
_entity.id
_entity.type
_entity.pdbx_description
1 polymer ?
#
loop_
_entity_poly.entity_id
_entity_poly.type
_entity_poly.pdbx_seq_one_letter_code
_entity_poly.pdbx_strand_id
1 'polypeptide(L)'
;MCEYIIKKSMPLSGKIQISGAKNAALPAIAASYLTEDSVKLNNIPKLSDVNNMFEIADEIGADILTESAAEYKILPRAEKFSLSYDTVSKLRGSFLFMGPLLAKYGKVKIPMPGGCRIGSRPVDLHLKGFSLMGADCVSGHGFISVKAPKLHGAQIYLDFPSVGATENIMMAACLADGETVIENAAAEPE
;
A
#
# COMPACT_ATOMS: atom_id res chain seq x y z
N MET A 1 -18.50 19.47 20.13
CA MET A 1 -19.31 18.25 19.95
C MET A 1 -19.96 18.34 18.59
N CYS A 2 -19.88 17.30 17.77
CA CYS A 2 -20.62 17.23 16.52
C CYS A 2 -21.95 16.52 16.78
N GLU A 3 -23.05 17.09 16.31
CA GLU A 3 -24.39 16.55 16.45
C GLU A 3 -24.94 16.22 15.04
N TYR A 4 -25.55 15.06 14.90
CA TYR A 4 -26.22 14.66 13.67
C TYR A 4 -27.74 14.73 13.90
N ILE A 5 -28.44 15.58 13.15
CA ILE A 5 -29.88 15.67 13.16
C ILE A 5 -30.44 14.95 11.93
N ILE A 6 -31.10 13.82 12.16
CA ILE A 6 -31.64 12.97 11.09
C ILE A 6 -33.17 13.08 11.12
N LYS A 7 -33.77 13.44 9.97
CA LYS A 7 -35.22 13.50 9.79
C LYS A 7 -35.61 12.58 8.64
N LYS A 8 -36.81 12.02 8.72
CA LYS A 8 -37.41 11.27 7.60
C LYS A 8 -37.51 12.18 6.37
N SER A 9 -37.05 11.68 5.23
CA SER A 9 -37.18 12.37 3.93
C SER A 9 -38.17 11.65 3.04
N MET A 10 -38.64 12.35 1.99
CA MET A 10 -39.34 11.73 0.85
C MET A 10 -38.37 10.81 0.09
N PRO A 11 -38.87 9.86 -0.73
CA PRO A 11 -38.01 9.06 -1.58
C PRO A 11 -37.07 9.94 -2.41
N LEU A 12 -35.77 9.59 -2.38
CA LEU A 12 -34.74 10.33 -3.11
C LEU A 12 -34.76 9.92 -4.58
N SER A 13 -34.61 10.89 -5.48
CA SER A 13 -34.39 10.66 -6.91
C SER A 13 -33.34 11.63 -7.43
N GLY A 14 -32.50 11.19 -8.36
CA GLY A 14 -31.47 12.03 -8.93
C GLY A 14 -30.24 11.22 -9.36
N LYS A 15 -29.20 11.94 -9.80
CA LYS A 15 -27.90 11.37 -10.16
C LYS A 15 -26.86 11.80 -9.12
N ILE A 16 -26.06 10.86 -8.65
CA ILE A 16 -24.95 11.10 -7.73
C ILE A 16 -23.66 10.69 -8.42
N GLN A 17 -22.70 11.62 -8.51
CA GLN A 17 -21.35 11.29 -8.95
C GLN A 17 -20.59 10.59 -7.81
N ILE A 18 -20.21 9.34 -8.01
CA ILE A 18 -19.44 8.57 -7.02
C ILE A 18 -17.98 9.01 -7.08
N SER A 19 -17.42 9.33 -5.91
CA SER A 19 -15.97 9.57 -5.76
C SER A 19 -15.17 8.28 -5.89
N GLY A 20 -13.88 8.42 -6.15
CA GLY A 20 -12.96 7.27 -6.12
C GLY A 20 -12.92 6.59 -4.75
N ALA A 21 -12.59 5.30 -4.74
CA ALA A 21 -12.47 4.50 -3.53
C ALA A 21 -11.11 4.73 -2.86
N LYS A 22 -11.11 4.99 -1.54
CA LYS A 22 -9.87 5.12 -0.75
C LYS A 22 -9.01 3.87 -0.86
N ASN A 23 -9.61 2.71 -0.62
CA ASN A 23 -8.88 1.45 -0.55
C ASN A 23 -8.27 1.03 -1.90
N ALA A 24 -8.85 1.45 -3.03
CA ALA A 24 -8.26 1.27 -4.35
C ALA A 24 -7.13 2.29 -4.62
N ALA A 25 -7.26 3.52 -4.12
CA ALA A 25 -6.26 4.56 -4.34
C ALA A 25 -4.93 4.26 -3.63
N LEU A 26 -4.97 3.72 -2.40
CA LEU A 26 -3.76 3.45 -1.61
C LEU A 26 -2.83 2.43 -2.30
N PRO A 27 -3.28 1.22 -2.69
CA PRO A 27 -2.43 0.28 -3.41
C PRO A 27 -2.03 0.77 -4.81
N ALA A 28 -2.89 1.54 -5.51
CA ALA A 28 -2.54 2.10 -6.82
C ALA A 28 -1.36 3.09 -6.74
N ILE A 29 -1.30 3.92 -5.69
CA ILE A 29 -0.17 4.83 -5.44
C ILE A 29 1.11 4.01 -5.16
N ALA A 30 1.04 2.97 -4.34
CA ALA A 30 2.18 2.12 -4.06
C ALA A 30 2.64 1.33 -5.30
N ALA A 31 1.70 0.78 -6.07
CA ALA A 31 1.96 0.02 -7.29
C ALA A 31 2.63 0.86 -8.39
N SER A 32 2.53 2.19 -8.35
CA SER A 32 3.25 3.06 -9.30
C SER A 32 4.77 2.79 -9.30
N TYR A 33 5.32 2.33 -8.20
CA TYR A 33 6.75 2.00 -8.08
C TYR A 33 7.16 0.70 -8.82
N LEU A 34 6.23 -0.06 -9.37
CA LEU A 34 6.54 -1.25 -10.18
C LEU A 34 7.03 -0.91 -11.59
N THR A 35 6.79 0.31 -12.08
CA THR A 35 7.27 0.79 -13.39
C THR A 35 8.32 1.88 -13.25
N GLU A 36 9.01 2.20 -14.35
CA GLU A 36 9.89 3.39 -14.48
C GLU A 36 9.17 4.54 -15.18
N ASP A 37 8.08 4.22 -15.85
CA ASP A 37 7.27 5.19 -16.56
C ASP A 37 6.37 5.98 -15.61
N SER A 38 5.96 7.16 -16.06
CA SER A 38 4.99 7.95 -15.31
C SER A 38 3.61 7.28 -15.31
N VAL A 39 3.00 7.22 -14.14
CA VAL A 39 1.66 6.64 -13.91
C VAL A 39 0.65 7.77 -13.72
N LYS A 40 -0.42 7.75 -14.51
CA LYS A 40 -1.55 8.66 -14.32
C LYS A 40 -2.65 7.99 -13.51
N LEU A 41 -3.02 8.61 -12.40
CA LEU A 41 -4.10 8.17 -11.52
C LEU A 41 -5.28 9.13 -11.63
N ASN A 42 -6.45 8.62 -12.00
CA ASN A 42 -7.68 9.39 -12.15
C ASN A 42 -8.68 9.04 -11.05
N ASN A 43 -9.58 9.98 -10.77
CA ASN A 43 -10.66 9.82 -9.78
C ASN A 43 -10.13 9.48 -8.37
N ILE A 44 -9.03 10.08 -7.98
CA ILE A 44 -8.43 9.89 -6.65
C ILE A 44 -9.19 10.75 -5.62
N PRO A 45 -9.71 10.14 -4.54
CA PRO A 45 -10.48 10.87 -3.55
C PRO A 45 -9.59 11.76 -2.68
N LYS A 46 -10.08 12.96 -2.33
CA LYS A 46 -9.39 13.88 -1.41
C LYS A 46 -9.58 13.45 0.04
N LEU A 47 -8.71 12.59 0.51
CA LEU A 47 -8.74 12.05 1.88
C LEU A 47 -7.35 12.16 2.50
N SER A 48 -7.30 12.30 3.83
CA SER A 48 -6.03 12.36 4.58
C SER A 48 -5.14 11.16 4.33
N ASP A 49 -5.73 9.96 4.28
CA ASP A 49 -4.98 8.72 4.03
C ASP A 49 -4.29 8.73 2.65
N VAL A 50 -4.98 9.25 1.63
CA VAL A 50 -4.43 9.38 0.27
C VAL A 50 -3.29 10.40 0.24
N ASN A 51 -3.48 11.54 0.91
CA ASN A 51 -2.42 12.55 1.03
C ASN A 51 -1.19 11.99 1.74
N ASN A 52 -1.38 11.21 2.82
CA ASN A 52 -0.28 10.56 3.52
C ASN A 52 0.47 9.55 2.61
N MET A 53 -0.23 8.84 1.70
CA MET A 53 0.46 7.97 0.73
C MET A 53 1.30 8.79 -0.26
N PHE A 54 0.82 9.94 -0.70
CA PHE A 54 1.61 10.84 -1.54
C PHE A 54 2.82 11.43 -0.77
N GLU A 55 2.65 11.79 0.51
CA GLU A 55 3.79 12.23 1.35
C GLU A 55 4.87 11.15 1.47
N ILE A 56 4.47 9.87 1.61
CA ILE A 56 5.42 8.74 1.65
C ILE A 56 6.07 8.56 0.28
N ALA A 57 5.33 8.64 -0.82
CA ALA A 57 5.88 8.54 -2.16
C ALA A 57 6.89 9.66 -2.46
N ASP A 58 6.61 10.89 -2.05
CA ASP A 58 7.53 12.03 -2.14
C ASP A 58 8.79 11.79 -1.27
N GLU A 59 8.64 11.31 -0.03
CA GLU A 59 9.78 10.95 0.84
C GLU A 59 10.68 9.89 0.21
N ILE A 60 10.10 8.91 -0.50
CA ILE A 60 10.86 7.89 -1.24
C ILE A 60 11.63 8.51 -2.39
N GLY A 61 11.09 9.56 -3.03
CA GLY A 61 11.74 10.31 -4.11
C GLY A 61 10.91 10.44 -5.39
N ALA A 62 9.59 10.13 -5.37
CA ALA A 62 8.74 10.31 -6.55
C ALA A 62 8.48 11.78 -6.86
N ASP A 63 8.44 12.13 -8.14
CA ASP A 63 7.90 13.40 -8.59
C ASP A 63 6.37 13.26 -8.75
N ILE A 64 5.61 14.07 -8.03
CA ILE A 64 4.14 14.03 -8.03
C ILE A 64 3.59 15.33 -8.58
N LEU A 65 2.84 15.25 -9.68
CA LEU A 65 2.17 16.37 -10.29
C LEU A 65 0.66 16.23 -10.11
N THR A 66 0.03 17.26 -9.55
CA THR A 66 -1.42 17.38 -9.47
C THR A 66 -1.93 18.00 -10.77
N GLU A 67 -2.59 17.23 -11.62
CA GLU A 67 -3.15 17.72 -12.89
C GLU A 67 -4.54 18.35 -12.68
N SER A 68 -5.33 17.82 -11.75
CA SER A 68 -6.64 18.39 -11.36
C SER A 68 -6.98 18.02 -9.91
N ALA A 69 -8.18 18.35 -9.50
CA ALA A 69 -8.66 18.06 -8.14
C ALA A 69 -8.65 16.57 -7.77
N ALA A 70 -8.70 15.66 -8.75
CA ALA A 70 -8.77 14.21 -8.56
C ALA A 70 -7.85 13.44 -9.52
N GLU A 71 -6.91 14.12 -10.18
CA GLU A 71 -5.98 13.53 -11.14
C GLU A 71 -4.54 13.84 -10.75
N TYR A 72 -3.75 12.80 -10.67
CA TYR A 72 -2.34 12.86 -10.29
C TYR A 72 -1.49 12.12 -11.29
N LYS A 73 -0.30 12.63 -11.54
CA LYS A 73 0.73 11.96 -12.32
C LYS A 73 1.93 11.73 -11.41
N ILE A 74 2.33 10.47 -11.28
CA ILE A 74 3.46 10.04 -10.46
C ILE A 74 4.58 9.59 -11.40
N LEU A 75 5.77 10.15 -11.26
CA LEU A 75 6.99 9.61 -11.83
C LEU A 75 7.74 8.91 -10.68
N PRO A 76 7.69 7.58 -10.61
CA PRO A 76 8.25 6.85 -9.49
C PRO A 76 9.78 6.85 -9.56
N ARG A 77 10.40 7.47 -8.59
CA ARG A 77 11.83 7.39 -8.32
C ARG A 77 12.03 6.93 -6.89
N ALA A 78 13.05 6.14 -6.64
CA ALA A 78 13.36 5.71 -5.30
C ALA A 78 14.82 6.03 -4.95
N GLU A 79 14.98 7.05 -4.14
CA GLU A 79 16.25 7.50 -3.60
C GLU A 79 16.43 7.03 -2.14
N LYS A 80 15.31 6.90 -1.42
CA LYS A 80 15.28 6.47 -0.03
C LYS A 80 14.55 5.14 0.12
N PHE A 81 15.15 4.23 0.86
CA PHE A 81 14.61 2.88 1.15
C PHE A 81 14.39 2.66 2.65
N SER A 82 14.61 3.69 3.46
CA SER A 82 14.31 3.70 4.89
C SER A 82 13.35 4.84 5.14
N LEU A 83 12.10 4.49 5.43
CA LEU A 83 11.04 5.47 5.66
C LEU A 83 11.11 6.02 7.09
N SER A 84 10.62 7.25 7.27
CA SER A 84 10.59 7.90 8.58
C SER A 84 9.42 7.41 9.43
N TYR A 85 9.55 7.50 10.75
CA TYR A 85 8.46 7.19 11.65
C TYR A 85 7.31 8.18 11.51
N ASP A 86 7.62 9.45 11.24
CA ASP A 86 6.63 10.53 11.18
C ASP A 86 5.65 10.36 10.04
N THR A 87 6.07 9.86 8.89
CA THR A 87 5.21 9.58 7.75
C THR A 87 4.47 8.25 7.89
N VAL A 88 5.20 7.18 8.27
CA VAL A 88 4.64 5.82 8.38
C VAL A 88 3.61 5.69 9.50
N SER A 89 3.81 6.37 10.64
CA SER A 89 2.90 6.28 11.79
C SER A 89 1.51 6.86 11.54
N LYS A 90 1.39 7.78 10.58
CA LYS A 90 0.11 8.42 10.23
C LYS A 90 -0.87 7.46 9.54
N LEU A 91 -0.35 6.45 8.81
CA LEU A 91 -1.17 5.58 7.97
C LEU A 91 -0.60 4.15 7.93
N ARG A 92 -1.44 3.18 8.24
CA ARG A 92 -1.07 1.76 8.08
C ARG A 92 -0.87 1.31 6.64
N GLY A 93 -1.54 1.96 5.69
CA GLY A 93 -1.34 1.75 4.25
C GLY A 93 0.10 1.99 3.77
N SER A 94 0.94 2.65 4.58
CA SER A 94 2.37 2.81 4.34
C SER A 94 3.11 1.49 4.07
N PHE A 95 2.63 0.38 4.67
CA PHE A 95 3.18 -0.96 4.43
C PHE A 95 3.03 -1.46 3.00
N LEU A 96 2.08 -0.93 2.22
CA LEU A 96 1.89 -1.27 0.82
C LEU A 96 3.11 -0.93 -0.05
N PHE A 97 3.94 0.00 0.36
CA PHE A 97 5.18 0.29 -0.35
C PHE A 97 6.25 -0.82 -0.23
N MET A 98 6.09 -1.76 0.74
CA MET A 98 7.10 -2.82 0.93
C MET A 98 7.22 -3.73 -0.30
N GLY A 99 6.10 -4.19 -0.85
CA GLY A 99 6.08 -5.09 -2.01
C GLY A 99 6.79 -4.50 -3.23
N PRO A 100 6.34 -3.33 -3.73
CA PRO A 100 6.93 -2.70 -4.89
C PRO A 100 8.41 -2.32 -4.71
N LEU A 101 8.78 -1.75 -3.56
CA LEU A 101 10.16 -1.37 -3.29
C LEU A 101 11.08 -2.59 -3.18
N LEU A 102 10.62 -3.66 -2.53
CA LEU A 102 11.36 -4.90 -2.43
C LEU A 102 11.56 -5.54 -3.81
N ALA A 103 10.48 -5.64 -4.60
CA ALA A 103 10.51 -6.29 -5.90
C ALA A 103 11.42 -5.58 -6.90
N LYS A 104 11.35 -4.25 -6.94
CA LYS A 104 12.09 -3.46 -7.93
C LYS A 104 13.50 -3.09 -7.48
N TYR A 105 13.69 -2.77 -6.20
CA TYR A 105 14.96 -2.24 -5.68
C TYR A 105 15.65 -3.18 -4.70
N GLY A 106 15.05 -4.32 -4.38
CA GLY A 106 15.64 -5.36 -3.55
C GLY A 106 15.77 -5.04 -2.06
N LYS A 107 15.23 -3.93 -1.60
CA LYS A 107 15.35 -3.53 -0.19
C LYS A 107 14.31 -2.51 0.23
N VAL A 108 13.85 -2.62 1.48
CA VAL A 108 13.01 -1.63 2.14
C VAL A 108 13.17 -1.74 3.65
N LYS A 109 13.15 -0.61 4.35
CA LYS A 109 13.12 -0.54 5.81
C LYS A 109 11.99 0.38 6.25
N ILE A 110 11.08 -0.14 7.04
CA ILE A 110 9.89 0.59 7.52
C ILE A 110 9.85 0.53 9.05
N PRO A 111 9.57 1.65 9.74
CA PRO A 111 9.29 1.63 11.16
C PRO A 111 8.10 0.72 11.49
N MET A 112 8.19 0.00 12.62
CA MET A 112 7.04 -0.74 13.12
C MET A 112 5.87 0.22 13.36
N PRO A 113 4.66 -0.11 12.90
CA PRO A 113 3.51 0.76 13.17
C PRO A 113 3.31 0.83 14.67
N GLY A 114 3.22 2.03 15.21
CA GLY A 114 2.79 2.25 16.58
C GLY A 114 1.44 1.57 16.80
N GLY A 115 1.16 1.11 18.02
CA GLY A 115 -0.08 0.41 18.35
C GLY A 115 -1.30 1.21 17.92
N CYS A 116 -2.10 0.66 17.04
CA CYS A 116 -3.37 1.26 16.68
C CYS A 116 -4.36 1.12 17.85
N ARG A 117 -5.15 2.16 18.14
CA ARG A 117 -6.23 2.13 19.14
C ARG A 117 -7.27 1.01 18.92
N ILE A 118 -7.28 0.37 17.75
CA ILE A 118 -8.25 -0.65 17.33
C ILE A 118 -7.68 -2.09 17.44
N GLY A 119 -6.45 -2.27 17.95
CA GLY A 119 -5.81 -3.58 18.17
C GLY A 119 -4.55 -3.83 17.36
N SER A 120 -3.80 -4.89 17.73
CA SER A 120 -2.64 -5.34 16.99
C SER A 120 -3.10 -5.94 15.65
N ARG A 121 -2.57 -5.45 14.56
CA ARG A 121 -2.73 -6.09 13.25
C ARG A 121 -1.34 -6.52 12.81
N PRO A 122 -1.01 -7.79 12.96
CA PRO A 122 0.33 -8.28 12.70
C PRO A 122 0.70 -8.09 11.23
N VAL A 123 1.95 -7.72 10.98
CA VAL A 123 2.54 -7.66 9.64
C VAL A 123 3.10 -9.02 9.22
N ASP A 124 2.89 -10.03 10.05
CA ASP A 124 3.49 -11.37 9.92
C ASP A 124 3.14 -12.03 8.58
N LEU A 125 1.91 -11.85 8.07
CA LEU A 125 1.51 -12.39 6.78
C LEU A 125 2.26 -11.75 5.61
N HIS A 126 2.56 -10.45 5.68
CA HIS A 126 3.39 -9.78 4.68
C HIS A 126 4.80 -10.39 4.67
N LEU A 127 5.41 -10.50 5.86
CA LEU A 127 6.76 -11.03 6.01
C LEU A 127 6.84 -12.52 5.65
N LYS A 128 5.83 -13.32 6.02
CA LYS A 128 5.69 -14.72 5.60
C LYS A 128 5.72 -14.83 4.07
N GLY A 129 4.92 -14.03 3.37
CA GLY A 129 4.89 -14.02 1.92
C GLY A 129 6.24 -13.65 1.32
N PHE A 130 6.85 -12.56 1.76
CA PHE A 130 8.17 -12.14 1.26
C PHE A 130 9.27 -13.16 1.55
N SER A 131 9.26 -13.80 2.73
CA SER A 131 10.23 -14.84 3.07
C SER A 131 10.09 -16.07 2.18
N LEU A 132 8.86 -16.48 1.87
CA LEU A 132 8.60 -17.59 0.93
C LEU A 132 9.07 -17.25 -0.50
N MET A 133 9.02 -15.97 -0.88
CA MET A 133 9.56 -15.46 -2.15
C MET A 133 11.10 -15.27 -2.13
N GLY A 134 11.79 -15.65 -1.05
CA GLY A 134 13.24 -15.62 -0.94
C GLY A 134 13.82 -14.36 -0.32
N ALA A 135 13.00 -13.50 0.30
CA ALA A 135 13.50 -12.32 0.97
C ALA A 135 13.99 -12.62 2.41
N ASP A 136 15.04 -11.93 2.82
CA ASP A 136 15.50 -11.86 4.21
C ASP A 136 14.70 -10.79 4.96
N CYS A 137 13.91 -11.23 5.94
CA CYS A 137 13.01 -10.41 6.72
C CYS A 137 13.50 -10.31 8.16
N VAL A 138 13.92 -9.13 8.58
CA VAL A 138 14.37 -8.85 9.95
C VAL A 138 13.41 -7.88 10.61
N SER A 139 12.85 -8.29 11.75
CA SER A 139 12.00 -7.46 12.60
C SER A 139 12.66 -7.25 13.95
N GLY A 140 12.79 -6.01 14.41
CA GLY A 140 13.37 -5.70 15.71
C GLY A 140 13.71 -4.21 15.85
N HIS A 141 13.96 -3.79 17.09
CA HIS A 141 14.37 -2.42 17.42
C HIS A 141 13.46 -1.32 16.84
N GLY A 142 12.16 -1.59 16.70
CA GLY A 142 11.19 -0.62 16.17
C GLY A 142 11.14 -0.52 14.65
N PHE A 143 11.80 -1.43 13.91
CA PHE A 143 11.82 -1.46 12.45
C PHE A 143 11.56 -2.86 11.89
N ILE A 144 11.07 -2.88 10.68
CA ILE A 144 11.06 -4.03 9.78
C ILE A 144 12.00 -3.71 8.63
N SER A 145 12.95 -4.60 8.37
CA SER A 145 13.87 -4.52 7.23
C SER A 145 13.71 -5.76 6.39
N VAL A 146 13.43 -5.57 5.10
CA VAL A 146 13.29 -6.66 4.14
C VAL A 146 14.27 -6.45 3.00
N LYS A 147 14.97 -7.50 2.62
CA LYS A 147 15.97 -7.48 1.54
C LYS A 147 15.88 -8.75 0.71
N ALA A 148 16.02 -8.60 -0.60
CA ALA A 148 16.17 -9.69 -1.54
C ALA A 148 16.99 -9.20 -2.74
N PRO A 149 18.07 -9.90 -3.16
CA PRO A 149 18.72 -9.59 -4.43
C PRO A 149 17.75 -9.76 -5.60
N LYS A 150 16.86 -10.75 -5.50
CA LYS A 150 15.80 -11.07 -6.44
C LYS A 150 14.70 -11.84 -5.73
N LEU A 151 13.45 -11.60 -6.10
CA LEU A 151 12.32 -12.39 -5.64
C LEU A 151 12.01 -13.52 -6.61
N HIS A 152 11.53 -14.64 -6.09
CA HIS A 152 11.13 -15.81 -6.84
C HIS A 152 9.66 -16.13 -6.59
N GLY A 153 9.01 -16.73 -7.57
CA GLY A 153 7.65 -17.25 -7.43
C GLY A 153 7.56 -18.29 -6.33
N ALA A 154 6.43 -18.31 -5.63
CA ALA A 154 6.21 -19.19 -4.49
C ALA A 154 4.73 -19.56 -4.33
N GLN A 155 4.47 -20.70 -3.67
CA GLN A 155 3.13 -21.01 -3.16
C GLN A 155 2.98 -20.46 -1.76
N ILE A 156 2.02 -19.57 -1.58
CA ILE A 156 1.82 -18.80 -0.36
C ILE A 156 0.40 -19.00 0.14
N TYR A 157 0.26 -19.70 1.28
CA TYR A 157 -1.03 -19.84 1.96
C TYR A 157 -1.11 -18.77 3.08
N LEU A 158 -2.17 -17.93 3.04
CA LEU A 158 -2.46 -16.97 4.09
C LEU A 158 -3.31 -17.60 5.18
N ASP A 159 -2.88 -17.52 6.44
CA ASP A 159 -3.57 -18.14 7.57
C ASP A 159 -4.98 -17.55 7.79
N PHE A 160 -5.21 -16.33 7.31
CA PHE A 160 -6.52 -15.70 7.15
C PHE A 160 -6.50 -14.71 5.98
N PRO A 161 -7.67 -14.40 5.35
CA PRO A 161 -7.75 -13.45 4.27
C PRO A 161 -7.36 -12.04 4.75
N SER A 162 -6.17 -11.59 4.39
CA SER A 162 -5.66 -10.26 4.71
C SER A 162 -5.54 -9.43 3.44
N VAL A 163 -6.33 -8.36 3.33
CA VAL A 163 -6.31 -7.45 2.18
C VAL A 163 -4.90 -6.91 1.95
N GLY A 164 -4.33 -6.26 2.95
CA GLY A 164 -3.01 -5.63 2.80
C GLY A 164 -1.88 -6.63 2.51
N ALA A 165 -1.91 -7.85 3.09
CA ALA A 165 -0.91 -8.86 2.77
C ALA A 165 -1.08 -9.37 1.33
N THR A 166 -2.33 -9.63 0.90
CA THR A 166 -2.64 -10.03 -0.47
C THR A 166 -2.14 -9.01 -1.48
N GLU A 167 -2.49 -7.74 -1.32
CA GLU A 167 -2.05 -6.65 -2.20
C GLU A 167 -0.53 -6.51 -2.25
N ASN A 168 0.10 -6.57 -1.09
CA ASN A 168 1.55 -6.37 -0.98
C ASN A 168 2.36 -7.52 -1.60
N ILE A 169 1.93 -8.76 -1.35
CA ILE A 169 2.54 -9.95 -1.96
C ILE A 169 2.28 -9.97 -3.47
N MET A 170 1.07 -9.62 -3.89
CA MET A 170 0.70 -9.53 -5.31
C MET A 170 1.59 -8.51 -6.04
N MET A 171 1.78 -7.32 -5.47
CA MET A 171 2.68 -6.32 -6.04
C MET A 171 4.14 -6.82 -6.09
N ALA A 172 4.60 -7.52 -5.06
CA ALA A 172 5.94 -8.11 -5.06
C ALA A 172 6.08 -9.19 -6.13
N ALA A 173 5.06 -10.00 -6.35
CA ALA A 173 5.03 -11.07 -7.33
C ALA A 173 5.10 -10.57 -8.79
N CYS A 174 4.64 -9.34 -9.06
CA CYS A 174 4.67 -8.77 -10.41
C CYS A 174 6.07 -8.71 -11.05
N LEU A 175 7.12 -8.62 -10.24
CA LEU A 175 8.52 -8.55 -10.71
C LEU A 175 9.37 -9.74 -10.24
N ALA A 176 8.77 -10.76 -9.63
CA ALA A 176 9.44 -11.99 -9.22
C ALA A 176 9.66 -12.93 -10.41
N ASP A 177 10.72 -13.74 -10.36
CA ASP A 177 10.95 -14.79 -11.34
C ASP A 177 10.06 -16.01 -11.07
N GLY A 178 9.32 -16.45 -12.07
CA GLY A 178 8.46 -17.63 -11.99
C GLY A 178 7.03 -17.31 -11.59
N GLU A 179 6.29 -18.31 -11.14
CA GLU A 179 4.87 -18.22 -10.83
C GLU A 179 4.66 -18.08 -9.30
N THR A 180 3.80 -17.17 -8.91
CA THR A 180 3.36 -17.02 -7.52
C THR A 180 1.88 -17.37 -7.39
N VAL A 181 1.57 -18.27 -6.48
CA VAL A 181 0.18 -18.65 -6.13
C VAL A 181 -0.11 -18.19 -4.72
N ILE A 182 -1.15 -17.38 -4.54
CA ILE A 182 -1.60 -16.92 -3.23
C ILE A 182 -2.93 -17.60 -2.91
N GLU A 183 -2.91 -18.52 -1.96
CA GLU A 183 -4.09 -19.23 -1.48
C GLU A 183 -4.69 -18.52 -0.26
N ASN A 184 -6.01 -18.63 -0.10
CA ASN A 184 -6.79 -17.93 0.92
C ASN A 184 -6.57 -16.39 0.90
N ALA A 185 -6.39 -15.86 -0.31
CA ALA A 185 -6.27 -14.42 -0.55
C ALA A 185 -7.57 -13.68 -0.20
N ALA A 186 -7.46 -12.41 0.16
CA ALA A 186 -8.64 -11.55 0.29
C ALA A 186 -9.27 -11.32 -1.10
N ALA A 187 -10.60 -11.29 -1.14
CA ALA A 187 -11.39 -11.13 -2.37
C ALA A 187 -12.12 -9.78 -2.38
N GLU A 188 -11.40 -8.71 -2.09
CA GLU A 188 -11.92 -7.35 -2.12
C GLU A 188 -12.04 -6.84 -3.58
N PRO A 189 -12.98 -5.91 -3.86
CA PRO A 189 -13.20 -5.42 -5.22
C PRO A 189 -11.99 -4.78 -5.89
N GLU A 190 -11.12 -4.14 -5.09
CA GLU A 190 -9.88 -3.52 -5.55
C GLU A 190 -8.81 -4.51 -5.93
#